data_bd235b0efac3d33183e757557c40c5d8
#
_entry.id   bd235b0efac3d33183e757557c40c5d8
#
_cell.length_a   1.000
_cell.length_b   1.000
_cell.length_c   1.000
_cell.angle_alpha   90.00
_cell.angle_beta   90.00
_cell.angle_gamma   90.00
#
_symmetry.space_group_name_H-M   'P 1'
#
loop_
_entity.id
_entity.type
_entity.pdbx_description
1 polymer ?
#
loop_
_entity_poly.entity_id
_entity_poly.type
_entity_poly.pdbx_seq_one_letter_code
_entity_poly.pdbx_strand_id
1 'polypeptide(L)' 'MALYFSPSSSRPQLHAFTNSTQVLINHNLGYKPMVQIILSDGTLAEGEITHNSLNQVVISFQISLSGEIILR' A
#
# COMPACT_ATOMS: atom_id res chain seq x y z
N MET A 1 -12.58 -4.92 27.86
CA MET A 1 -12.37 -4.54 27.26
C MET A 1 -12.02 -3.99 26.49
N ALA A 2 -11.65 -4.15 26.56
CA ALA A 2 -11.23 -3.50 25.95
C ALA A 2 -11.28 -3.56 24.89
N LEU A 3 -11.39 -3.75 24.67
CA LEU A 3 -11.27 -3.66 23.75
C LEU A 3 -11.00 -2.85 22.93
N TYR A 4 -10.83 -2.79 23.08
CA TYR A 4 -10.65 -2.03 22.32
C TYR A 4 -9.82 -2.23 21.40
N PHE A 5 -9.88 -2.42 20.98
CA PHE A 5 -8.93 -2.51 20.10
C PHE A 5 -8.45 -1.20 19.68
N SER A 6 -7.27 -1.11 19.16
CA SER A 6 -6.74 0.16 18.78
C SER A 6 -7.44 0.65 17.52
N PRO A 7 -7.92 1.87 17.49
CA PRO A 7 -8.48 2.41 16.27
C PRO A 7 -7.49 2.45 15.14
N SER A 8 -6.19 2.59 15.42
CA SER A 8 -5.19 2.66 14.37
C SER A 8 -5.09 1.37 13.58
N SER A 9 -5.48 0.22 14.17
CA SER A 9 -5.39 -1.03 13.48
C SER A 9 -6.43 -1.15 12.37
N SER A 10 -7.47 -0.31 12.37
CA SER A 10 -8.48 -0.34 11.34
C SER A 10 -8.31 0.76 10.31
N ARG A 11 -7.32 1.62 10.48
CA ARG A 11 -7.06 2.71 9.56
C ARG A 11 -6.17 2.27 8.43
N PRO A 12 -6.50 2.62 7.18
CA PRO A 12 -5.61 2.33 6.08
C PRO A 12 -4.37 3.22 6.14
N GLN A 13 -3.26 2.73 5.64
CA GLN A 13 -2.09 3.56 5.39
C GLN A 13 -2.15 4.06 3.96
N LEU A 14 -1.83 5.32 3.76
CA LEU A 14 -1.84 5.97 2.45
C LEU A 14 -0.42 6.38 2.08
N HIS A 15 0.02 5.95 0.91
CA HIS A 15 1.37 6.24 0.42
C HIS A 15 1.28 6.79 -0.99
N ALA A 16 1.59 8.07 -1.16
CA ALA A 16 1.58 8.70 -2.48
C ALA A 16 2.86 8.33 -3.23
N PHE A 17 2.75 8.20 -4.55
CA PHE A 17 3.91 7.97 -5.40
C PHE A 17 3.76 8.76 -6.69
N THR A 18 4.89 9.09 -7.33
CA THR A 18 4.92 9.95 -8.51
C THR A 18 5.92 9.39 -9.51
N ASN A 19 5.47 9.20 -10.75
CA ASN A 19 6.32 8.78 -11.88
C ASN A 19 7.20 7.59 -11.50
N SER A 20 6.61 6.58 -10.90
CA SER A 20 7.35 5.44 -10.38
C SER A 20 6.95 4.17 -11.10
N THR A 21 7.95 3.32 -11.40
CA THR A 21 7.69 1.97 -11.89
C THR A 21 7.78 0.96 -10.77
N GLN A 22 8.32 1.36 -9.61
CA GLN A 22 8.44 0.48 -8.46
C GLN A 22 8.34 1.32 -7.20
N VAL A 23 7.57 0.83 -6.23
CA VAL A 23 7.39 1.51 -4.95
C VAL A 23 7.69 0.52 -3.85
N LEU A 24 8.60 0.87 -2.96
CA LEU A 24 8.93 0.07 -1.79
C LEU A 24 8.37 0.76 -0.56
N ILE A 25 7.58 0.04 0.23
CA ILE A 25 6.93 0.60 1.40
C ILE A 25 7.29 -0.23 2.62
N ASN A 26 7.84 0.42 3.63
CA ASN A 26 8.09 -0.17 4.94
C ASN A 26 6.90 0.21 5.83
N HIS A 27 5.86 -0.60 5.79
CA HIS A 27 4.61 -0.24 6.47
C HIS A 27 4.60 -0.60 7.96
N ASN A 28 5.44 -1.52 8.37
CA ASN A 28 5.59 -1.92 9.78
C ASN A 28 4.27 -2.38 10.41
N LEU A 29 3.43 -3.04 9.62
CA LEU A 29 2.13 -3.49 10.11
C LEU A 29 2.19 -4.82 10.83
N GLY A 30 3.23 -5.61 10.61
CA GLY A 30 3.36 -6.91 11.22
C GLY A 30 2.50 -7.98 10.56
N TYR A 31 1.92 -7.69 9.41
CA TYR A 31 1.15 -8.65 8.62
C TYR A 31 1.18 -8.21 7.15
N LYS A 32 0.75 -9.09 6.26
CA LYS A 32 0.70 -8.78 4.83
C LYS A 32 -0.60 -8.04 4.53
N PRO A 33 -0.53 -6.72 4.29
CA PRO A 33 -1.75 -5.95 4.08
C PRO A 33 -2.36 -6.19 2.71
N MET A 34 -3.64 -5.89 2.60
CA MET A 34 -4.28 -5.78 1.30
C MET A 34 -3.81 -4.48 0.65
N VAL A 35 -3.52 -4.55 -0.64
CA VAL A 35 -2.96 -3.42 -1.38
C VAL A 35 -3.97 -2.96 -2.41
N GLN A 36 -4.27 -1.67 -2.42
CA GLN A 36 -5.12 -1.06 -3.42
C GLN A 36 -4.38 0.14 -4.00
N ILE A 37 -4.40 0.27 -5.31
CA ILE A 37 -3.67 1.32 -6.02
C ILE A 37 -4.66 2.19 -6.75
N ILE A 38 -4.66 3.49 -6.44
CA ILE A 38 -5.54 4.46 -7.08
C ILE A 38 -4.66 5.47 -7.78
N LEU A 39 -4.83 5.60 -9.09
CA LEU A 39 -4.05 6.55 -9.87
C LEU A 39 -4.56 7.98 -9.66
N SER A 40 -3.75 8.94 -10.06
CA SER A 40 -4.08 10.35 -9.85
C SER A 40 -5.34 10.80 -10.56
N ASP A 41 -5.78 10.06 -11.59
CA ASP A 41 -7.04 10.35 -12.29
C ASP A 41 -8.24 9.65 -11.64
N GLY A 42 -8.04 8.94 -10.55
CA GLY A 42 -9.10 8.26 -9.83
C GLY A 42 -9.36 6.83 -10.25
N THR A 43 -8.66 6.33 -11.25
CA THR A 43 -8.87 4.94 -11.69
C THR A 43 -8.06 3.99 -10.81
N LEU A 44 -8.54 2.75 -10.72
CA LEU A 44 -7.81 1.71 -10.01
C LEU A 44 -6.77 1.11 -10.95
N ALA A 45 -5.62 0.79 -10.39
CA ALA A 45 -4.54 0.19 -11.15
C ALA A 45 -4.17 -1.15 -10.53
N GLU A 46 -3.50 -1.98 -11.33
CA GLU A 46 -2.94 -3.23 -10.88
C GLU A 46 -1.44 -3.20 -11.09
N GLY A 47 -0.73 -3.85 -10.17
CA GLY A 47 0.70 -3.98 -10.26
C GLY A 47 1.10 -5.32 -9.68
N GLU A 48 2.38 -5.67 -9.85
CA GLU A 48 2.91 -6.85 -9.22
C GLU A 48 3.25 -6.52 -7.77
N ILE A 49 2.67 -7.27 -6.85
CA ILE A 49 2.80 -7.01 -5.42
C ILE A 49 3.60 -8.14 -4.80
N THR A 50 4.70 -7.77 -4.14
CA THR A 50 5.57 -8.72 -3.47
C THR A 50 5.71 -8.32 -2.01
N HIS A 51 5.28 -9.21 -1.11
CA HIS A 51 5.47 -9.00 0.32
C HIS A 51 6.81 -9.59 0.71
N ASN A 52 7.82 -8.73 0.87
CA ASN A 52 9.15 -9.18 1.24
C ASN A 52 9.20 -9.66 2.68
N SER A 53 8.35 -9.09 3.52
CA SER A 53 8.25 -9.48 4.92
C SER A 53 6.89 -9.04 5.44
N LEU A 54 6.66 -9.25 6.74
CA LEU A 54 5.43 -8.77 7.37
C LEU A 54 5.43 -7.25 7.56
N ASN A 55 6.53 -6.58 7.23
CA ASN A 55 6.67 -5.15 7.44
C ASN A 55 7.04 -4.40 6.17
N GLN A 56 7.18 -5.10 5.04
CA GLN A 56 7.64 -4.46 3.81
C GLN A 56 6.93 -5.05 2.61
N VAL A 57 6.52 -4.18 1.69
CA VAL A 57 5.89 -4.60 0.44
C VAL A 57 6.51 -3.80 -0.70
N VAL A 58 6.64 -4.45 -1.86
CA VAL A 58 7.11 -3.83 -3.09
C VAL A 58 6.02 -3.95 -4.13
N ILE A 59 5.70 -2.83 -4.77
CA ILE A 59 4.72 -2.80 -5.84
C ILE A 59 5.44 -2.39 -7.12
N SER A 60 5.31 -3.18 -8.19
CA SER A 60 5.97 -2.93 -9.47
C SER A 60 4.94 -2.72 -10.56
N PHE A 61 5.19 -1.73 -11.41
CA PHE A 61 4.34 -1.42 -12.55
C PHE A 61 5.14 -1.61 -13.83
N GLN A 62 4.43 -1.86 -14.93
CA GLN A 62 5.08 -1.98 -16.24
C GLN A 62 5.42 -0.65 -16.85
N ILE A 63 4.75 0.42 -16.43
CA ILE A 63 5.00 1.78 -16.90
C ILE A 63 5.05 2.70 -15.69
N SER A 64 5.58 3.90 -15.89
CA SER A 64 5.61 4.89 -14.80
C SER A 64 4.21 5.39 -14.52
N LEU A 65 3.84 5.36 -13.25
CA LEU A 65 2.52 5.79 -12.81
C LEU A 65 2.64 6.74 -11.64
N SER A 66 1.58 7.49 -11.41
CA SER A 66 1.45 8.36 -10.25
C SER A 66 0.11 8.12 -9.60
N GLY A 67 0.08 8.18 -8.28
CA GLY A 67 -1.16 7.97 -7.55
C GLY A 67 -0.91 7.73 -6.10
N GLU A 68 -1.75 6.87 -5.52
CA GLU A 68 -1.71 6.58 -4.09
C GLU A 68 -1.92 5.09 -3.87
N ILE A 69 -1.18 4.55 -2.92
CA ILE A 69 -1.29 3.15 -2.52
C ILE A 69 -1.92 3.11 -1.15
N ILE A 70 -2.97 2.29 -1.02
CA ILE A 70 -3.69 2.11 0.22
C ILE A 70 -3.40 0.72 0.74
N LEU A 71 -2.93 0.64 1.99
CA LEU A 71 -2.65 -0.62 2.66
C LEU A 71 -3.63 -0.80 3.82
N ARG A 72 -4.23 -1.97 3.90
CA ARG A 72 -5.17 -2.28 4.98
C ARG A 72 -4.82 -3.54 5.71
#